data_368e376a3abe13df4eec3279fce9a6a5
#
_entry.id   368e376a3abe13df4eec3279fce9a6a5
#
_cell.length_a   1.000
_cell.length_b   1.000
_cell.length_c   1.000
_cell.angle_alpha   90.00
_cell.angle_beta   90.00
_cell.angle_gamma   90.00
#
_symmetry.space_group_name_H-M   'P 1'
#
loop_
_entity.id
_entity.type
_entity.pdbx_description
1 polymer ?
#
loop_
_entity_poly.entity_id
_entity_poly.type
_entity_poly.pdbx_seq_one_letter_code
_entity_poly.pdbx_strand_id
1 'polypeptide(L)'
;GIEGYEDFIQTDAPINPGNSGGALVDLSGRLIGINTAIYAPTGGNVGIGFAIPANMVEAIVDQLLSKGEVNRGYLGIVVQAVNADLAEAFNIESDQGLPRGVIVVDVEPGSSGELAGFEPGDIILGINGKSIRRPADFESQTAITFLGDSVSVEIIRQQTEKSLMLSLIH
;
A
#
# COMPACT_ATOMS: atom_id res chain seq x y z
N GLY A 1 -7.64 14.80 2.19
CA GLY A 1 -7.27 13.50 1.73
C GLY A 1 -8.40 12.53 1.95
N ILE A 2 -8.57 11.56 1.08
CA ILE A 2 -9.38 10.38 1.38
C ILE A 2 -8.48 9.55 2.27
N GLU A 3 -8.76 9.51 3.57
CA GLU A 3 -7.94 8.81 4.55
C GLU A 3 -7.92 7.31 4.24
N GLY A 4 -6.74 6.75 4.02
CA GLY A 4 -6.43 5.36 4.27
C GLY A 4 -6.18 4.41 3.11
N TYR A 5 -6.35 4.76 1.81
CA TYR A 5 -6.01 3.87 0.68
C TYR A 5 -5.69 4.70 -0.57
N GLU A 6 -4.41 5.01 -0.79
CA GLU A 6 -3.99 5.93 -1.86
C GLU A 6 -3.47 5.25 -3.14
N ASP A 7 -3.81 4.00 -3.39
CA ASP A 7 -3.43 3.31 -4.65
C ASP A 7 -4.55 3.35 -5.70
N PHE A 8 -5.41 4.37 -5.63
CA PHE A 8 -6.47 4.56 -6.63
C PHE A 8 -5.90 4.96 -7.98
N ILE A 9 -6.49 4.41 -9.03
CA ILE A 9 -6.29 4.92 -10.39
C ILE A 9 -7.03 6.25 -10.50
N GLN A 10 -6.30 7.33 -10.74
CA GLN A 10 -6.89 8.62 -11.10
C GLN A 10 -7.18 8.62 -12.60
N THR A 11 -8.37 9.09 -12.98
CA THR A 11 -8.82 9.16 -14.38
C THR A 11 -9.59 10.45 -14.64
N ASP A 12 -9.52 10.93 -15.87
CA ASP A 12 -10.37 12.00 -16.41
C ASP A 12 -11.68 11.46 -17.04
N ALA A 13 -11.82 10.13 -17.11
CA ALA A 13 -13.08 9.52 -17.52
C ALA A 13 -14.22 9.98 -16.60
N PRO A 14 -15.41 10.31 -17.13
CA PRO A 14 -16.50 10.85 -16.33
C PRO A 14 -17.00 9.84 -15.29
N ILE A 15 -16.63 10.04 -14.02
CA ILE A 15 -17.18 9.29 -12.89
C ILE A 15 -18.29 10.15 -12.27
N ASN A 16 -19.52 9.62 -12.21
CA ASN A 16 -20.67 10.33 -11.67
C ASN A 16 -21.54 9.37 -10.84
N PRO A 17 -22.47 9.88 -10.00
CA PRO A 17 -23.47 9.04 -9.38
C PRO A 17 -24.23 8.24 -10.45
N GLY A 18 -24.24 6.91 -10.30
CA GLY A 18 -24.84 5.97 -11.25
C GLY A 18 -23.85 5.08 -12.01
N ASN A 19 -22.57 5.46 -12.14
CA ASN A 19 -21.55 4.56 -12.67
C ASN A 19 -20.54 4.10 -11.61
N SER A 20 -20.75 4.42 -10.35
CA SER A 20 -20.01 3.90 -9.21
C SER A 20 -20.23 2.38 -9.10
N GLY A 21 -19.16 1.60 -8.94
CA GLY A 21 -19.19 0.14 -9.03
C GLY A 21 -19.11 -0.40 -10.46
N GLY A 22 -19.18 0.45 -11.48
CA GLY A 22 -18.98 0.08 -12.88
C GLY A 22 -17.52 -0.12 -13.22
N ALA A 23 -17.28 -0.83 -14.33
CA ALA A 23 -15.94 -1.12 -14.81
C ALA A 23 -15.26 0.11 -15.41
N LEU A 24 -13.99 0.33 -15.06
CA LEU A 24 -13.05 1.14 -15.82
C LEU A 24 -12.25 0.21 -16.73
N VAL A 25 -12.35 0.42 -18.03
CA VAL A 25 -11.72 -0.45 -19.03
C VAL A 25 -10.75 0.33 -19.92
N ASP A 26 -9.73 -0.33 -20.44
CA ASP A 26 -8.84 0.23 -21.44
C ASP A 26 -9.42 0.13 -22.87
N LEU A 27 -8.71 0.69 -23.84
CA LEU A 27 -9.13 0.67 -25.25
C LEU A 27 -9.18 -0.74 -25.87
N SER A 28 -8.61 -1.73 -25.19
CA SER A 28 -8.68 -3.15 -25.58
C SER A 28 -9.83 -3.90 -24.90
N GLY A 29 -10.64 -3.21 -24.09
CA GLY A 29 -11.74 -3.79 -23.34
C GLY A 29 -11.31 -4.54 -22.07
N ARG A 30 -10.06 -4.39 -21.61
CA ARG A 30 -9.58 -5.04 -20.39
C ARG A 30 -9.99 -4.22 -19.17
N LEU A 31 -10.44 -4.90 -18.12
CA LEU A 31 -10.73 -4.29 -16.83
C LEU A 31 -9.44 -3.78 -16.19
N ILE A 32 -9.36 -2.47 -15.92
CA ILE A 32 -8.24 -1.84 -15.22
C ILE A 32 -8.62 -1.39 -13.81
N GLY A 33 -9.89 -1.21 -13.52
CA GLY A 33 -10.37 -0.84 -12.20
C GLY A 33 -11.89 -0.82 -12.09
N ILE A 34 -12.36 -0.54 -10.86
CA ILE A 34 -13.78 -0.35 -10.55
C ILE A 34 -13.98 1.09 -10.08
N ASN A 35 -14.91 1.79 -10.72
CA ASN A 35 -15.25 3.18 -10.40
C ASN A 35 -15.74 3.30 -8.95
N THR A 36 -15.19 4.26 -8.19
CA THR A 36 -15.56 4.38 -6.78
C THR A 36 -16.00 5.77 -6.37
N ALA A 37 -15.21 6.81 -6.62
CA ALA A 37 -15.48 8.15 -6.09
C ALA A 37 -15.10 9.24 -7.08
N ILE A 38 -15.65 10.43 -6.83
CA ILE A 38 -15.25 11.68 -7.47
C ILE A 38 -14.76 12.64 -6.39
N TYR A 39 -13.75 13.44 -6.72
CA TYR A 39 -13.42 14.60 -5.93
C TYR A 39 -14.24 15.79 -6.49
N ALA A 40 -15.35 16.10 -5.84
CA ALA A 40 -16.24 17.17 -6.28
C ALA A 40 -16.68 18.03 -5.09
N PRO A 41 -15.96 19.12 -4.78
CA PRO A 41 -16.36 20.06 -3.71
C PRO A 41 -17.75 20.69 -3.93
N THR A 42 -18.26 20.67 -5.16
CA THR A 42 -19.53 21.30 -5.58
C THR A 42 -20.57 20.33 -6.13
N GLY A 43 -20.36 19.00 -6.00
CA GLY A 43 -21.35 18.00 -6.37
C GLY A 43 -21.40 17.57 -7.83
N GLY A 44 -20.44 17.95 -8.67
CA GLY A 44 -20.32 17.51 -10.07
C GLY A 44 -18.94 16.99 -10.41
N ASN A 45 -18.80 16.20 -11.50
CA ASN A 45 -17.50 15.77 -11.99
C ASN A 45 -16.69 16.98 -12.48
N VAL A 46 -15.57 17.24 -11.82
CA VAL A 46 -14.60 18.30 -12.18
C VAL A 46 -13.44 17.75 -13.00
N GLY A 47 -13.61 16.59 -13.64
CA GLY A 47 -12.57 15.96 -14.46
C GLY A 47 -11.57 15.13 -13.68
N ILE A 48 -11.87 14.79 -12.41
CA ILE A 48 -11.05 13.93 -11.58
C ILE A 48 -11.93 12.84 -10.99
N GLY A 49 -11.73 11.61 -11.44
CA GLY A 49 -12.37 10.41 -10.89
C GLY A 49 -11.34 9.45 -10.34
N PHE A 50 -11.78 8.53 -9.48
CA PHE A 50 -10.95 7.50 -8.89
C PHE A 50 -11.56 6.12 -9.08
N ALA A 51 -10.71 5.13 -9.37
CA ALA A 51 -11.10 3.73 -9.48
C ALA A 51 -10.17 2.85 -8.64
N ILE A 52 -10.73 1.80 -8.06
CA ILE A 52 -9.96 0.77 -7.36
C ILE A 52 -9.26 -0.08 -8.42
N PRO A 53 -7.94 -0.30 -8.37
CA PRO A 53 -7.20 -1.12 -9.33
C PRO A 53 -7.74 -2.54 -9.45
N ALA A 54 -7.75 -3.11 -10.65
CA ALA A 54 -8.31 -4.44 -10.92
C ALA A 54 -7.63 -5.55 -10.11
N ASN A 55 -6.31 -5.47 -9.88
CA ASN A 55 -5.56 -6.42 -9.05
C ASN A 55 -6.01 -6.41 -7.58
N MET A 56 -6.33 -5.24 -7.03
CA MET A 56 -6.89 -5.12 -5.68
C MET A 56 -8.31 -5.68 -5.62
N VAL A 57 -9.12 -5.41 -6.65
CA VAL A 57 -10.49 -5.95 -6.77
C VAL A 57 -10.44 -7.47 -6.80
N GLU A 58 -9.58 -8.07 -7.63
CA GLU A 58 -9.41 -9.53 -7.75
C GLU A 58 -9.09 -10.16 -6.39
N ALA A 59 -8.09 -9.64 -5.68
CA ALA A 59 -7.69 -10.14 -4.38
C ALA A 59 -8.82 -10.08 -3.33
N ILE A 60 -9.62 -9.01 -3.34
CA ILE A 60 -10.76 -8.85 -2.43
C ILE A 60 -11.91 -9.80 -2.82
N VAL A 61 -12.22 -9.92 -4.11
CA VAL A 61 -13.28 -10.80 -4.61
C VAL A 61 -12.97 -12.25 -4.30
N ASP A 62 -11.73 -12.70 -4.48
CA ASP A 62 -11.31 -14.06 -4.17
C ASP A 62 -11.51 -14.38 -2.68
N GLN A 63 -11.26 -13.44 -1.78
CA GLN A 63 -11.55 -13.63 -0.36
C GLN A 63 -13.06 -13.70 -0.08
N LEU A 64 -13.84 -12.80 -0.65
CA LEU A 64 -15.28 -12.79 -0.48
C LEU A 64 -15.92 -14.10 -0.99
N LEU A 65 -15.45 -14.62 -2.11
CA LEU A 65 -15.93 -15.87 -2.67
C LEU A 65 -15.51 -17.10 -1.85
N SER A 66 -14.29 -17.11 -1.34
CA SER A 66 -13.74 -18.26 -0.62
C SER A 66 -14.09 -18.30 0.88
N LYS A 67 -14.16 -17.13 1.54
CA LYS A 67 -14.32 -16.98 2.99
C LYS A 67 -15.60 -16.27 3.42
N GLY A 68 -16.27 -15.57 2.48
CA GLY A 68 -17.48 -14.78 2.77
C GLY A 68 -17.20 -13.41 3.41
N GLU A 69 -15.95 -13.12 3.74
CA GLU A 69 -15.52 -11.86 4.38
C GLU A 69 -14.12 -11.47 3.93
N VAL A 70 -13.77 -10.20 4.12
CA VAL A 70 -12.42 -9.70 3.84
C VAL A 70 -11.66 -9.56 5.16
N ASN A 71 -10.70 -10.45 5.36
CA ASN A 71 -9.80 -10.39 6.51
C ASN A 71 -8.49 -9.71 6.09
N ARG A 72 -8.26 -8.51 6.61
CA ARG A 72 -7.00 -7.79 6.44
C ARG A 72 -6.07 -8.14 7.58
N GLY A 73 -4.86 -8.55 7.24
CA GLY A 73 -3.87 -8.84 8.24
C GLY A 73 -3.41 -7.54 8.93
N TYR A 74 -3.26 -7.61 10.24
CA TYR A 74 -2.66 -6.54 11.02
C TYR A 74 -1.16 -6.80 11.17
N LEU A 75 -0.35 -5.83 10.74
CA LEU A 75 1.10 -5.98 10.79
C LEU A 75 1.68 -5.64 12.16
N GLY A 76 1.05 -4.72 12.88
CA GLY A 76 1.57 -4.19 14.15
C GLY A 76 2.88 -3.41 13.98
N ILE A 77 3.09 -2.77 12.84
CA ILE A 77 4.27 -1.98 12.53
C ILE A 77 3.83 -0.54 12.31
N VAL A 78 4.43 0.39 13.06
CA VAL A 78 4.26 1.83 12.86
C VAL A 78 5.44 2.38 12.09
N VAL A 79 5.16 3.07 10.99
CA VAL A 79 6.21 3.62 10.13
C VAL A 79 6.10 5.15 10.01
N GLN A 80 7.25 5.79 9.76
CA GLN A 80 7.36 7.21 9.44
C GLN A 80 8.19 7.41 8.16
N ALA A 81 8.01 8.58 7.53
CA ALA A 81 8.82 8.96 6.39
C ALA A 81 10.29 9.14 6.80
N VAL A 82 11.21 8.69 5.95
CA VAL A 82 12.63 9.00 6.09
C VAL A 82 12.85 10.44 5.63
N ASN A 83 13.37 11.28 6.51
CA ASN A 83 13.79 12.64 6.17
C ASN A 83 15.27 12.68 5.68
N ALA A 84 15.74 13.85 5.24
CA ALA A 84 17.09 13.99 4.72
C ALA A 84 18.18 13.63 5.73
N ASP A 85 17.98 14.00 7.01
CA ASP A 85 18.95 13.74 8.08
C ASP A 85 19.07 12.24 8.37
N LEU A 86 17.94 11.53 8.38
CA LEU A 86 17.91 10.07 8.52
C LEU A 86 18.51 9.37 7.30
N ALA A 87 18.22 9.86 6.09
CA ALA A 87 18.81 9.31 4.88
C ALA A 87 20.33 9.40 4.87
N GLU A 88 20.89 10.53 5.30
CA GLU A 88 22.33 10.72 5.47
C GLU A 88 22.90 9.80 6.55
N ALA A 89 22.27 9.76 7.74
CA ALA A 89 22.71 8.95 8.86
C ALA A 89 22.75 7.44 8.55
N PHE A 90 21.81 6.95 7.75
CA PHE A 90 21.69 5.55 7.36
C PHE A 90 22.28 5.23 5.98
N ASN A 91 22.90 6.23 5.32
CA ASN A 91 23.50 6.10 3.99
C ASN A 91 22.51 5.56 2.94
N ILE A 92 21.27 6.07 2.97
CA ILE A 92 20.20 5.66 2.06
C ILE A 92 20.34 6.46 0.76
N GLU A 93 20.42 5.74 -0.36
CA GLU A 93 20.43 6.38 -1.67
C GLU A 93 19.15 7.19 -1.90
N SER A 94 19.32 8.41 -2.37
CA SER A 94 18.20 9.25 -2.81
C SER A 94 17.75 8.81 -4.20
N ASP A 95 16.45 8.61 -4.40
CA ASP A 95 15.86 8.47 -5.71
C ASP A 95 15.29 9.83 -6.16
N GLN A 96 15.83 10.38 -7.26
CA GLN A 96 15.46 11.70 -7.78
C GLN A 96 15.62 12.86 -6.76
N GLY A 97 16.60 12.75 -5.84
CA GLY A 97 16.87 13.77 -4.83
C GLY A 97 15.95 13.71 -3.59
N LEU A 98 15.09 12.72 -3.50
CA LEU A 98 14.24 12.47 -2.33
C LEU A 98 14.71 11.20 -1.60
N PRO A 99 14.76 11.22 -0.25
CA PRO A 99 14.98 10.01 0.52
C PRO A 99 13.91 8.96 0.17
N ARG A 100 14.34 7.71 0.03
CA ARG A 100 13.41 6.59 -0.18
C ARG A 100 13.31 5.74 1.07
N GLY A 101 12.16 5.09 1.22
CA GLY A 101 11.91 4.19 2.34
C GLY A 101 11.11 4.83 3.47
N VAL A 102 10.71 3.98 4.38
CA VAL A 102 10.04 4.35 5.63
C VAL A 102 10.76 3.71 6.79
N ILE A 103 10.89 4.43 7.90
CA ILE A 103 11.51 3.93 9.12
C ILE A 103 10.45 3.33 10.04
N VAL A 104 10.72 2.14 10.56
CA VAL A 104 9.93 1.49 11.61
C VAL A 104 10.20 2.23 12.93
N VAL A 105 9.17 2.79 13.53
CA VAL A 105 9.29 3.53 14.81
C VAL A 105 8.76 2.72 15.98
N ASP A 106 7.83 1.79 15.73
CA ASP A 106 7.30 0.89 16.76
C ASP A 106 6.87 -0.43 16.14
N VAL A 107 6.95 -1.50 16.92
CA VAL A 107 6.48 -2.84 16.57
C VAL A 107 5.67 -3.38 17.75
N GLU A 108 4.40 -3.69 17.51
CA GLU A 108 3.49 -4.16 18.54
C GLU A 108 3.84 -5.60 18.99
N PRO A 109 3.94 -5.85 20.29
CA PRO A 109 4.21 -7.20 20.79
C PRO A 109 3.14 -8.22 20.39
N GLY A 110 3.56 -9.40 19.94
CA GLY A 110 2.69 -10.46 19.45
C GLY A 110 2.16 -10.28 18.04
N SER A 111 2.52 -9.18 17.37
CA SER A 111 2.10 -8.91 16.00
C SER A 111 2.85 -9.74 14.96
N SER A 112 2.31 -9.77 13.74
CA SER A 112 2.97 -10.36 12.58
C SER A 112 4.34 -9.71 12.32
N GLY A 113 4.46 -8.41 12.59
CA GLY A 113 5.72 -7.68 12.45
C GLY A 113 6.78 -8.16 13.44
N GLU A 114 6.45 -8.32 14.71
CA GLU A 114 7.39 -8.85 15.71
C GLU A 114 7.82 -10.27 15.35
N LEU A 115 6.86 -11.14 14.99
CA LEU A 115 7.15 -12.53 14.61
C LEU A 115 8.01 -12.65 13.35
N ALA A 116 7.90 -11.71 12.42
CA ALA A 116 8.76 -11.62 11.25
C ALA A 116 10.15 -11.07 11.58
N GLY A 117 10.36 -10.55 12.79
CA GLY A 117 11.62 -10.04 13.27
C GLY A 117 11.88 -8.57 12.93
N PHE A 118 10.84 -7.77 12.71
CA PHE A 118 11.00 -6.31 12.58
C PHE A 118 11.38 -5.69 13.92
N GLU A 119 12.20 -4.65 13.85
CA GLU A 119 12.66 -3.89 15.01
C GLU A 119 12.53 -2.38 14.74
N PRO A 120 12.26 -1.56 15.78
CA PRO A 120 12.39 -0.12 15.65
C PRO A 120 13.77 0.28 15.12
N GLY A 121 13.80 1.16 14.13
CA GLY A 121 15.03 1.57 13.42
C GLY A 121 15.26 0.84 12.09
N ASP A 122 14.50 -0.20 11.77
CA ASP A 122 14.53 -0.79 10.42
C ASP A 122 14.02 0.21 9.38
N ILE A 123 14.65 0.24 8.22
CA ILE A 123 14.19 1.05 7.10
C ILE A 123 13.68 0.13 6.01
N ILE A 124 12.39 0.21 5.75
CA ILE A 124 11.73 -0.57 4.71
C ILE A 124 11.90 0.13 3.37
N LEU A 125 12.50 -0.57 2.41
CA LEU A 125 12.75 -0.07 1.06
C LEU A 125 11.80 -0.64 0.01
N GLY A 126 11.27 -1.83 0.24
CA GLY A 126 10.42 -2.52 -0.70
C GLY A 126 9.57 -3.62 -0.08
N ILE A 127 8.45 -3.93 -0.73
CA ILE A 127 7.57 -5.05 -0.40
C ILE A 127 7.27 -5.80 -1.71
N ASN A 128 7.58 -7.10 -1.75
CA ASN A 128 7.40 -7.95 -2.94
C ASN A 128 8.01 -7.34 -4.22
N GLY A 129 9.20 -6.75 -4.10
CA GLY A 129 9.91 -6.10 -5.20
C GLY A 129 9.33 -4.73 -5.62
N LYS A 130 8.30 -4.22 -4.94
CA LYS A 130 7.78 -2.86 -5.15
C LYS A 130 8.45 -1.89 -4.19
N SER A 131 9.01 -0.81 -4.72
CA SER A 131 9.68 0.21 -3.93
C SER A 131 8.70 0.94 -3.02
N ILE A 132 9.10 1.12 -1.77
CA ILE A 132 8.40 1.94 -0.76
C ILE A 132 9.17 3.25 -0.62
N ARG A 133 8.49 4.38 -0.78
CA ARG A 133 9.08 5.72 -0.69
C ARG A 133 8.47 6.54 0.45
N ARG A 134 7.19 6.33 0.73
CA ARG A 134 6.38 7.07 1.70
C ARG A 134 5.56 6.12 2.56
N PRO A 135 5.09 6.55 3.74
CA PRO A 135 4.16 5.77 4.54
C PRO A 135 2.92 5.30 3.77
N ALA A 136 2.35 6.17 2.91
CA ALA A 136 1.21 5.82 2.08
C ALA A 136 1.48 4.64 1.12
N ASP A 137 2.71 4.53 0.57
CA ASP A 137 3.09 3.40 -0.28
C ASP A 137 3.14 2.09 0.54
N PHE A 138 3.65 2.17 1.80
CA PHE A 138 3.65 1.05 2.74
C PHE A 138 2.22 0.62 3.09
N GLU A 139 1.36 1.56 3.45
CA GLU A 139 -0.04 1.30 3.78
C GLU A 139 -0.80 0.68 2.60
N SER A 140 -0.61 1.20 1.39
CA SER A 140 -1.23 0.66 0.17
C SER A 140 -0.78 -0.77 -0.13
N GLN A 141 0.53 -1.07 -0.03
CA GLN A 141 1.03 -2.43 -0.27
C GLN A 141 0.57 -3.42 0.80
N THR A 142 0.48 -2.98 2.06
CA THR A 142 0.01 -3.84 3.15
C THR A 142 -1.50 -4.03 3.14
N ALA A 143 -2.28 -3.06 2.64
CA ALA A 143 -3.73 -3.15 2.51
C ALA A 143 -4.19 -4.26 1.57
N ILE A 144 -3.38 -4.66 0.57
CA ILE A 144 -3.66 -5.76 -0.36
C ILE A 144 -3.13 -7.11 0.12
N THR A 145 -2.47 -7.13 1.28
CA THR A 145 -1.92 -8.35 1.89
C THR A 145 -2.94 -8.89 2.90
N PHE A 146 -3.28 -10.15 2.79
CA PHE A 146 -4.34 -10.78 3.57
C PHE A 146 -3.81 -11.83 4.55
N LEU A 147 -4.64 -12.20 5.53
CA LEU A 147 -4.32 -13.26 6.49
C LEU A 147 -3.93 -14.57 5.77
N GLY A 148 -2.78 -15.10 6.14
CA GLY A 148 -2.21 -16.30 5.55
C GLY A 148 -1.27 -16.03 4.38
N ASP A 149 -1.21 -14.80 3.88
CA ASP A 149 -0.24 -14.42 2.86
C ASP A 149 1.16 -14.26 3.46
N SER A 150 2.16 -14.49 2.64
CA SER A 150 3.55 -14.20 2.96
C SER A 150 4.09 -13.18 1.98
N VAL A 151 4.73 -12.15 2.51
CA VAL A 151 5.36 -11.09 1.72
C VAL A 151 6.85 -11.00 2.05
N SER A 152 7.66 -10.76 1.03
CA SER A 152 9.07 -10.42 1.19
C SER A 152 9.21 -8.92 1.39
N VAL A 153 9.87 -8.51 2.47
CA VAL A 153 10.11 -7.11 2.79
C VAL A 153 11.60 -6.84 2.79
N GLU A 154 12.03 -5.92 1.95
CA GLU A 154 13.42 -5.48 1.85
C GLU A 154 13.66 -4.35 2.84
N ILE A 155 14.63 -4.54 3.74
CA ILE A 155 14.96 -3.57 4.78
C ILE A 155 16.45 -3.26 4.83
N ILE A 156 16.78 -2.13 5.41
CA ILE A 156 18.13 -1.82 5.91
C ILE A 156 18.08 -1.85 7.44
N ARG A 157 18.97 -2.65 8.05
CA ARG A 157 19.22 -2.67 9.48
C ARG A 157 20.70 -2.52 9.74
N GLN A 158 21.12 -1.53 10.53
CA GLN A 158 22.53 -1.26 10.83
C GLN A 158 23.40 -1.17 9.58
N GLN A 159 22.93 -0.42 8.57
CA GLN A 159 23.60 -0.23 7.27
C GLN A 159 23.77 -1.51 6.43
N THR A 160 23.05 -2.58 6.77
CA THR A 160 23.07 -3.84 6.04
C THR A 160 21.69 -4.12 5.46
N GLU A 161 21.64 -4.41 4.16
CA GLU A 161 20.41 -4.85 3.50
C GLU A 161 20.04 -6.27 3.97
N LYS A 162 18.77 -6.46 4.26
CA LYS A 162 18.17 -7.74 4.66
C LYS A 162 16.82 -7.91 3.99
N SER A 163 16.38 -9.14 3.85
CA SER A 163 15.01 -9.48 3.48
C SER A 163 14.35 -10.23 4.62
N LEU A 164 13.20 -9.76 5.04
CA LEU A 164 12.36 -10.41 6.04
C LEU A 164 11.13 -11.01 5.35
N MET A 165 10.73 -12.21 5.80
CA MET A 165 9.48 -12.82 5.38
C MET A 165 8.42 -12.52 6.42
N LEU A 166 7.45 -11.75 6.03
CA LEU A 166 6.29 -11.38 6.84
C LEU A 166 5.13 -12.30 6.48
N SER A 167 4.65 -13.08 7.44
CA SER A 167 3.44 -13.87 7.31
C SER A 167 2.35 -13.27 8.18
N LEU A 168 1.21 -12.95 7.57
CA LEU A 168 0.10 -12.38 8.30
C LEU A 168 -0.64 -13.47 9.07
N ILE A 169 -0.71 -13.29 10.37
CA ILE A 169 -1.41 -14.16 11.31
C ILE A 169 -2.54 -13.42 12.01
N HIS A 170 -3.41 -14.18 12.68
CA HIS A 170 -4.51 -13.64 13.50
C HIS A 170 -3.97 -12.93 14.73
#